data_4449ba24fbf28854da2165b3bb4f3bb9
#
_entry.id   4449ba24fbf28854da2165b3bb4f3bb9
#
_cell.length_a   1.000
_cell.length_b   1.000
_cell.length_c   1.000
_cell.angle_alpha   90.00
_cell.angle_beta   90.00
_cell.angle_gamma   90.00
#
_symmetry.space_group_name_H-M   'P 1'
#
loop_
_entity.id
_entity.type
_entity.pdbx_description
1 polymer ?
#
loop_
_entity_poly.entity_id
_entity_poly.type
_entity_poly.pdbx_seq_one_letter_code
_entity_poly.pdbx_strand_id
1 'polypeptide(L)'
;MSEMEVGIDMLGNTSLEKFLHNEMLKRALSMTSINVGELVKVVSDEVRNKYKNFPWKAVAGMRDITAHRYQTLRMEDVFFTVHDEYPVLITSLREILEENR
;
A
#
# COMPACT_ATOMS: atom_id res chain seq x y z
N MET A 1 -6.59 -2.08 5.79
CA MET A 1 -6.78 -0.62 5.94
C MET A 1 -5.85 -0.02 6.98
N SER A 2 -5.73 -0.68 8.12
CA SER A 2 -4.88 -0.19 9.21
C SER A 2 -3.44 0.05 8.76
N GLU A 3 -2.86 -0.86 8.00
CA GLU A 3 -1.50 -0.69 7.47
C GLU A 3 -1.40 0.51 6.54
N MET A 4 -2.39 0.73 5.69
CA MET A 4 -2.40 1.89 4.81
C MET A 4 -2.50 3.19 5.59
N GLU A 5 -3.34 3.22 6.63
CA GLU A 5 -3.50 4.39 7.49
C GLU A 5 -2.21 4.70 8.26
N VAL A 6 -1.53 3.67 8.76
CA VAL A 6 -0.23 3.83 9.41
C VAL A 6 0.78 4.43 8.43
N GLY A 7 0.80 3.94 7.18
CA GLY A 7 1.69 4.48 6.16
C GLY A 7 1.42 5.96 5.87
N ILE A 8 0.16 6.33 5.74
CA ILE A 8 -0.24 7.72 5.51
C ILE A 8 0.21 8.60 6.69
N ASP A 9 -0.01 8.13 7.91
CA ASP A 9 0.37 8.89 9.11
C ASP A 9 1.88 9.05 9.22
N MET A 10 2.64 8.00 8.92
CA MET A 10 4.10 8.08 8.95
C MET A 10 4.65 9.06 7.91
N LEU A 11 4.05 9.07 6.71
CA LEU A 11 4.47 10.00 5.67
C LEU A 11 4.12 11.44 6.01
N GLY A 12 2.90 11.65 6.54
CA GLY A 12 2.42 12.97 6.92
C GLY A 12 2.55 13.97 5.78
N ASN A 13 3.16 15.12 6.08
CA ASN A 13 3.37 16.20 5.12
C ASN A 13 4.78 16.17 4.50
N THR A 14 5.47 15.05 4.62
CA THR A 14 6.83 14.91 4.08
C THR A 14 6.80 15.05 2.56
N SER A 15 7.66 15.91 2.02
CA SER A 15 7.80 16.05 0.57
C SER A 15 8.55 14.87 -0.02
N LEU A 16 8.43 14.66 -1.34
CA LEU A 16 9.18 13.62 -2.03
C LEU A 16 10.68 13.77 -1.79
N GLU A 17 11.20 14.99 -1.88
CA GLU A 17 12.63 15.24 -1.67
C GLU A 17 13.08 14.81 -0.28
N LYS A 18 12.35 15.21 0.76
CA LYS A 18 12.67 14.82 2.14
C LYS A 18 12.53 13.31 2.34
N PHE A 19 11.51 12.70 1.75
CA PHE A 19 11.31 11.26 1.82
C PHE A 19 12.51 10.51 1.23
N LEU A 20 12.98 10.93 0.06
CA LEU A 20 14.11 10.28 -0.61
C LEU A 20 15.40 10.36 0.20
N HIS A 21 15.53 11.34 1.10
CA HIS A 21 16.69 11.51 1.98
C HIS A 21 16.49 10.93 3.38
N ASN A 22 15.34 10.31 3.65
CA ASN A 22 15.03 9.73 4.96
C ASN A 22 15.03 8.20 4.87
N GLU A 23 16.20 7.61 5.19
CA GLU A 23 16.37 6.16 5.06
C GLU A 23 15.42 5.36 5.94
N MET A 24 15.17 5.83 7.16
CA MET A 24 14.25 5.15 8.07
C MET A 24 12.83 5.15 7.52
N LEU A 25 12.37 6.29 7.02
CA LEU A 25 11.02 6.43 6.48
C LEU A 25 10.85 5.60 5.20
N LYS A 26 11.87 5.58 4.33
CA LYS A 26 11.85 4.75 3.12
C LYS A 26 11.67 3.28 3.47
N ARG A 27 12.42 2.79 4.46
CA ARG A 27 12.32 1.40 4.89
C ARG A 27 10.96 1.10 5.52
N ALA A 28 10.48 2.00 6.36
CA ALA A 28 9.18 1.82 7.03
C ALA A 28 8.03 1.76 6.03
N LEU A 29 7.99 2.66 5.06
CA LEU A 29 6.92 2.69 4.06
C LEU A 29 7.03 1.54 3.06
N SER A 30 8.25 1.10 2.74
CA SER A 30 8.44 -0.09 1.91
C SER A 30 7.89 -1.33 2.60
N MET A 31 8.16 -1.49 3.89
CA MET A 31 7.62 -2.61 4.66
C MET A 31 6.09 -2.54 4.76
N THR A 32 5.55 -1.34 4.96
CA THR A 32 4.10 -1.14 4.96
C THR A 32 3.47 -1.60 3.65
N SER A 33 4.09 -1.26 2.53
CA SER A 33 3.59 -1.66 1.20
C SER A 33 3.61 -3.17 1.01
N ILE A 34 4.66 -3.83 1.49
CA ILE A 34 4.75 -5.31 1.46
C ILE A 34 3.64 -5.91 2.33
N ASN A 35 3.43 -5.38 3.52
CA ASN A 35 2.39 -5.87 4.43
C ASN A 35 0.99 -5.70 3.85
N VAL A 36 0.72 -4.57 3.18
CA VAL A 36 -0.55 -4.35 2.50
C VAL A 36 -0.75 -5.39 1.40
N GLY A 37 0.29 -5.67 0.62
CA GLY A 37 0.22 -6.70 -0.42
C GLY A 37 -0.11 -8.09 0.14
N GLU A 38 0.51 -8.44 1.28
CA GLU A 38 0.21 -9.71 1.96
C GLU A 38 -1.25 -9.81 2.40
N LEU A 39 -1.78 -8.73 2.99
CA LEU A 39 -3.16 -8.70 3.44
C LEU A 39 -4.14 -8.83 2.28
N VAL A 40 -3.85 -8.19 1.16
CA VAL A 40 -4.72 -8.26 -0.03
C VAL A 40 -4.77 -9.69 -0.58
N LYS A 41 -3.68 -10.42 -0.49
CA LYS A 41 -3.62 -11.79 -1.02
C LYS A 41 -4.56 -12.77 -0.32
N VAL A 42 -4.93 -12.51 0.92
CA VAL A 42 -5.86 -13.39 1.64
C VAL A 42 -7.32 -13.06 1.37
N VAL A 43 -7.61 -12.04 0.57
CA VAL A 43 -8.98 -11.72 0.18
C VAL A 43 -9.49 -12.82 -0.76
N SER A 44 -10.73 -13.28 -0.54
CA SER A 44 -11.29 -14.36 -1.31
C SER A 44 -11.51 -13.98 -2.78
N ASP A 45 -11.49 -15.00 -3.65
CA ASP A 45 -11.76 -14.80 -5.08
C ASP A 45 -13.17 -14.24 -5.31
N GLU A 46 -14.12 -14.64 -4.48
CA GLU A 46 -15.50 -14.15 -4.57
C GLU A 46 -15.54 -12.62 -4.43
N VAL A 47 -14.86 -12.09 -3.40
CA VAL A 47 -14.79 -10.64 -3.19
C VAL A 47 -14.06 -9.96 -4.31
N ARG A 48 -12.93 -10.50 -4.76
CA ARG A 48 -12.16 -9.94 -5.87
C ARG A 48 -12.97 -9.85 -7.15
N ASN A 49 -13.75 -10.88 -7.44
CA ASN A 49 -14.59 -10.91 -8.64
C ASN A 49 -15.74 -9.94 -8.56
N LYS A 50 -16.28 -9.73 -7.37
CA LYS A 50 -17.38 -8.78 -7.14
C LYS A 50 -16.92 -7.33 -7.30
N TYR A 51 -15.67 -7.02 -6.92
CA TYR A 51 -15.13 -5.66 -6.91
C TYR A 51 -13.93 -5.53 -7.85
N LYS A 52 -14.13 -5.83 -9.12
CA LYS A 52 -13.05 -5.87 -10.12
C LYS A 52 -12.37 -4.52 -10.35
N ASN A 53 -13.02 -3.42 -10.00
CA ASN A 53 -12.45 -2.09 -10.18
C ASN A 53 -11.33 -1.79 -9.17
N PHE A 54 -11.26 -2.52 -8.06
CA PHE A 54 -10.17 -2.37 -7.11
C PHE A 54 -8.91 -3.05 -7.69
N PRO A 55 -7.73 -2.41 -7.63
CA PRO A 55 -6.51 -2.96 -8.24
C PRO A 55 -5.86 -4.04 -7.39
N TRP A 56 -6.55 -5.16 -7.18
CA TRP A 56 -6.10 -6.26 -6.33
C TRP A 56 -4.71 -6.77 -6.70
N LYS A 57 -4.49 -7.00 -8.00
CA LYS A 57 -3.25 -7.59 -8.49
C LYS A 57 -2.06 -6.64 -8.28
N ALA A 58 -2.26 -5.36 -8.57
CA ALA A 58 -1.21 -4.37 -8.41
C ALA A 58 -0.80 -4.22 -6.96
N VAL A 59 -1.78 -4.17 -6.04
CA VAL A 59 -1.51 -4.05 -4.60
C VAL A 59 -0.85 -5.32 -4.08
N ALA A 60 -1.35 -6.50 -4.47
CA ALA A 60 -0.79 -7.78 -4.04
C ALA A 60 0.64 -7.99 -4.55
N GLY A 61 0.98 -7.41 -5.70
CA GLY A 61 2.32 -7.54 -6.27
C GLY A 61 3.43 -7.01 -5.39
N MET A 62 3.13 -6.10 -4.48
CA MET A 62 4.13 -5.55 -3.56
C MET A 62 4.69 -6.60 -2.61
N ARG A 63 3.96 -7.68 -2.34
CA ARG A 63 4.44 -8.74 -1.45
C ARG A 63 5.59 -9.55 -2.02
N ASP A 64 5.76 -9.54 -3.35
CA ASP A 64 6.82 -10.31 -4.00
C ASP A 64 8.19 -9.68 -3.80
N ILE A 65 8.22 -8.50 -3.20
CA ILE A 65 9.44 -7.80 -2.89
C ILE A 65 9.94 -8.27 -1.53
N THR A 66 11.10 -8.92 -1.52
CA THR A 66 11.72 -9.41 -0.29
C THR A 66 12.68 -8.38 0.27
N ALA A 67 13.14 -8.61 1.52
CA ALA A 67 14.03 -7.67 2.20
C ALA A 67 15.30 -7.37 1.38
N HIS A 68 15.87 -8.38 0.70
CA HIS A 68 17.09 -8.12 -0.11
C HIS A 68 16.77 -7.52 -1.48
N ARG A 69 15.51 -7.54 -1.90
CA ARG A 69 15.05 -6.88 -3.13
C ARG A 69 14.58 -5.45 -2.87
N TYR A 70 14.57 -5.04 -1.61
CA TYR A 70 14.22 -3.69 -1.22
C TYR A 70 14.99 -2.64 -2.04
N GLN A 71 16.26 -2.89 -2.31
CA GLN A 71 17.10 -1.95 -3.05
C GLN A 71 16.70 -1.78 -4.52
N THR A 72 15.88 -2.68 -5.04
CA THR A 72 15.38 -2.56 -6.42
C THR A 72 14.07 -1.79 -6.51
N LEU A 73 13.46 -1.48 -5.36
CA LEU A 73 12.25 -0.67 -5.32
C LEU A 73 12.56 0.77 -5.72
N ARG A 74 11.70 1.31 -6.56
CA ARG A 74 11.77 2.74 -6.84
C ARG A 74 11.07 3.48 -5.70
N MET A 75 11.84 4.24 -4.93
CA MET A 75 11.31 4.94 -3.77
C MET A 75 10.27 5.99 -4.15
N GLU A 76 10.39 6.58 -5.33
CA GLU A 76 9.38 7.49 -5.85
C GLU A 76 8.02 6.79 -5.96
N ASP A 77 8.02 5.55 -6.44
CA ASP A 77 6.78 4.76 -6.56
C ASP A 77 6.18 4.46 -5.19
N VAL A 78 7.02 4.14 -4.20
CA VAL A 78 6.57 3.93 -2.82
C VAL A 78 5.91 5.19 -2.27
N PHE A 79 6.57 6.34 -2.47
CA PHE A 79 6.04 7.62 -2.03
C PHE A 79 4.66 7.90 -2.63
N PHE A 80 4.53 7.80 -3.95
CA PHE A 80 3.27 8.12 -4.63
C PHE A 80 2.18 7.10 -4.30
N THR A 81 2.54 5.85 -4.05
CA THR A 81 1.58 4.84 -3.60
C THR A 81 0.96 5.25 -2.26
N VAL A 82 1.79 5.63 -1.29
CA VAL A 82 1.29 6.02 0.04
C VAL A 82 0.60 7.37 -0.01
N HIS A 83 1.18 8.34 -0.71
CA HIS A 83 0.69 9.72 -0.74
C HIS A 83 -0.61 9.86 -1.54
N ASP A 84 -0.65 9.27 -2.73
CA ASP A 84 -1.74 9.49 -3.68
C ASP A 84 -2.73 8.33 -3.75
N GLU A 85 -2.26 7.09 -3.69
CA GLU A 85 -3.11 5.93 -3.91
C GLU A 85 -3.79 5.41 -2.64
N TYR A 86 -3.09 5.34 -1.51
CA TYR A 86 -3.67 4.81 -0.28
C TYR A 86 -4.94 5.54 0.15
N PRO A 87 -5.01 6.88 0.12
CA PRO A 87 -6.26 7.55 0.50
C PRO A 87 -7.45 7.12 -0.35
N VAL A 88 -7.25 6.94 -1.66
CA VAL A 88 -8.30 6.48 -2.57
C VAL A 88 -8.66 5.02 -2.30
N LEU A 89 -7.64 4.17 -2.10
CA LEU A 89 -7.85 2.75 -1.86
C LEU A 89 -8.58 2.51 -0.53
N ILE A 90 -8.28 3.29 0.50
CA ILE A 90 -8.96 3.19 1.79
C ILE A 90 -10.45 3.46 1.62
N THR A 91 -10.80 4.49 0.86
CA THR A 91 -12.20 4.82 0.60
C THR A 91 -12.91 3.64 -0.08
N SER A 92 -12.29 3.07 -1.10
CA SER A 92 -12.84 1.90 -1.80
C SER A 92 -13.00 0.70 -0.89
N LEU A 93 -12.00 0.42 -0.05
CA LEU A 93 -12.04 -0.70 0.88
C LEU A 93 -13.14 -0.53 1.93
N ARG A 94 -13.36 0.69 2.41
CA ARG A 94 -14.45 0.96 3.35
C ARG A 94 -15.81 0.67 2.73
N GLU A 95 -16.00 1.04 1.48
CA GLU A 95 -17.24 0.73 0.75
C GLU A 95 -17.44 -0.78 0.64
N ILE A 96 -16.39 -1.51 0.30
CA ILE A 96 -16.45 -2.98 0.20
C ILE A 96 -16.83 -3.58 1.54
N LEU A 97 -16.22 -3.12 2.64
CA LEU A 97 -16.51 -3.63 3.98
C LEU A 97 -17.94 -3.34 4.40
N GLU A 98 -18.47 -2.14 4.08
CA GLU A 98 -19.85 -1.79 4.39
C GLU A 98 -20.83 -2.72 3.69
N GLU A 99 -20.59 -3.03 2.41
CA GLU A 99 -21.49 -3.88 1.64
C GLU A 99 -21.46 -5.35 2.10
N ASN A 100 -20.41 -5.78 2.79
CA ASN A 100 -20.22 -7.17 3.19
C ASN A 100 -20.39 -7.39 4.71
N ARG A 101 -21.01 -6.48 5.38
CA ARG A 101 -21.31 -6.63 6.81
C ARG A 101 -22.46 -7.61 7.03
#